data_c63747fe5a4f6e9616b653f91fc8f2e0
#
_entry.id   c63747fe5a4f6e9616b653f91fc8f2e0
#
_cell.length_a   1.000
_cell.length_b   1.000
_cell.length_c   1.000
_cell.angle_alpha   90.00
_cell.angle_beta   90.00
_cell.angle_gamma   90.00
#
_symmetry.space_group_name_H-M   'P 1'
#
loop_
_entity.id
_entity.type
_entity.pdbx_description
1 polymer ?
#
loop_
_entity_poly.entity_id
_entity_poly.type
_entity_poly.pdbx_seq_one_letter_code
_entity_poly.pdbx_strand_id
1 'polypeptide(L)'
;MLAQSKYIDFLLNTPRNYTGTYLAAHSPTVSHDQVYRFLRGNRFSASQLRKLVQPLLTDSPEAFLLVDDSVQDKRYSRFIDLAKRQYSGATPGMVMGIGLVNLVHSRGEAGDFLPLDFRIYAPQQDGLTKNNHFQAMFKQVVAAGNIQARTLLFDSWYASSEHLKVIHRADWTFFTTLKSNRLVSLNKETGYQALDTLEPPAQGWSRGVAVRLQQVPFALKLFK
;
A
#
# COMPACT_ATOMS: atom_id res chain seq x y z
N MET A 1 27.17 -4.97 21.61
CA MET A 1 26.32 -5.27 20.45
C MET A 1 25.33 -4.12 20.31
N LEU A 2 25.02 -3.64 19.09
CA LEU A 2 24.02 -2.61 18.89
C LEU A 2 22.63 -3.17 19.17
N ALA A 3 21.89 -2.56 20.11
CA ALA A 3 20.51 -2.94 20.39
C ALA A 3 19.56 -2.33 19.35
N GLN A 4 18.47 -3.03 19.05
CA GLN A 4 17.44 -2.55 18.10
C GLN A 4 16.83 -1.22 18.54
N SER A 5 16.49 -1.07 19.82
CA SER A 5 15.96 0.19 20.36
C SER A 5 16.90 1.37 20.08
N LYS A 6 18.19 1.20 20.31
CA LYS A 6 19.17 2.25 20.06
C LYS A 6 19.28 2.63 18.58
N TYR A 7 19.11 1.65 17.67
CA TYR A 7 19.08 1.94 16.24
C TYR A 7 17.78 2.66 15.83
N ILE A 8 16.64 2.27 16.40
CA ILE A 8 15.36 2.96 16.20
C ILE A 8 15.42 4.39 16.72
N ASP A 9 15.93 4.60 17.94
CA ASP A 9 16.13 5.94 18.53
C ASP A 9 16.98 6.83 17.62
N PHE A 10 18.04 6.26 17.04
CA PHE A 10 18.85 6.97 16.05
C PHE A 10 18.04 7.39 14.83
N LEU A 11 17.23 6.49 14.26
CA LEU A 11 16.40 6.79 13.09
C LEU A 11 15.35 7.88 13.38
N LEU A 12 14.75 7.87 14.57
CA LEU A 12 13.70 8.81 14.96
C LEU A 12 14.26 10.22 15.29
N ASN A 13 15.45 10.26 15.86
CA ASN A 13 16.02 11.51 16.38
C ASN A 13 17.08 12.16 15.48
N THR A 14 17.42 11.52 14.36
CA THR A 14 18.45 12.04 13.44
C THR A 14 17.84 12.95 12.39
N PRO A 15 18.20 14.25 12.35
CA PRO A 15 17.69 15.20 11.37
C PRO A 15 18.37 15.11 10.00
N ARG A 16 19.37 14.27 9.86
CA ARG A 16 20.23 14.15 8.67
C ARG A 16 20.32 12.71 8.19
N ASN A 17 21.28 12.42 7.33
CA ASN A 17 21.49 11.12 6.70
C ASN A 17 21.55 9.94 7.70
N TYR A 18 20.66 9.00 7.57
CA TYR A 18 20.57 7.77 8.38
C TYR A 18 21.62 6.74 7.97
N THR A 19 22.90 7.10 8.01
CA THR A 19 23.99 6.19 7.63
C THR A 19 24.62 5.54 8.84
N GLY A 20 25.10 4.30 8.69
CA GLY A 20 25.85 3.62 9.74
C GLY A 20 27.12 4.36 10.16
N THR A 21 27.75 5.07 9.21
CA THR A 21 28.91 5.95 9.47
C THR A 21 28.51 7.13 10.36
N TYR A 22 27.37 7.75 10.09
CA TYR A 22 26.89 8.87 10.91
C TYR A 22 26.55 8.40 12.34
N LEU A 23 25.87 7.27 12.50
CA LEU A 23 25.60 6.68 13.83
C LEU A 23 26.89 6.40 14.58
N ALA A 24 27.90 5.79 13.93
CA ALA A 24 29.17 5.48 14.57
C ALA A 24 29.94 6.74 14.99
N ALA A 25 29.93 7.79 14.15
CA ALA A 25 30.60 9.05 14.47
C ALA A 25 29.96 9.82 15.65
N HIS A 26 28.65 9.63 15.90
CA HIS A 26 27.90 10.34 16.94
C HIS A 26 27.55 9.46 18.14
N SER A 27 28.03 8.23 18.20
CA SER A 27 27.81 7.29 19.32
C SER A 27 29.14 6.78 19.86
N PRO A 28 29.52 7.14 21.08
CA PRO A 28 30.81 6.70 21.65
C PRO A 28 30.88 5.18 21.91
N THR A 29 29.73 4.51 21.90
CA THR A 29 29.61 3.08 22.24
C THR A 29 29.32 2.18 21.05
N VAL A 30 29.18 2.74 19.84
CA VAL A 30 28.80 1.99 18.64
C VAL A 30 29.81 2.22 17.53
N SER A 31 30.48 1.16 17.09
CA SER A 31 31.37 1.24 15.93
C SER A 31 30.61 1.01 14.62
N HIS A 32 31.19 1.49 13.53
CA HIS A 32 30.71 1.27 12.16
C HIS A 32 30.43 -0.22 11.88
N ASP A 33 31.37 -1.10 12.25
CA ASP A 33 31.22 -2.55 12.04
C ASP A 33 30.07 -3.16 12.85
N GLN A 34 29.81 -2.63 14.05
CA GLN A 34 28.66 -3.04 14.85
C GLN A 34 27.34 -2.68 14.17
N VAL A 35 27.24 -1.50 13.53
CA VAL A 35 26.04 -1.10 12.79
C VAL A 35 25.82 -2.04 11.59
N TYR A 36 26.85 -2.28 10.80
CA TYR A 36 26.72 -3.14 9.63
C TYR A 36 26.42 -4.60 10.00
N ARG A 37 27.02 -5.12 11.06
CA ARG A 37 26.74 -6.46 11.58
C ARG A 37 25.29 -6.56 12.07
N PHE A 38 24.78 -5.53 12.77
CA PHE A 38 23.39 -5.44 13.20
C PHE A 38 22.45 -5.45 11.99
N LEU A 39 22.65 -4.59 10.98
CA LEU A 39 21.83 -4.51 9.79
C LEU A 39 21.85 -5.81 8.97
N ARG A 40 23.00 -6.45 8.85
CA ARG A 40 23.15 -7.73 8.13
C ARG A 40 22.44 -8.88 8.84
N GLY A 41 22.43 -8.87 10.17
CA GLY A 41 21.82 -9.91 10.99
C GLY A 41 20.32 -9.76 11.21
N ASN A 42 19.78 -8.55 11.08
CA ASN A 42 18.37 -8.28 11.32
C ASN A 42 17.58 -8.25 10.00
N ARG A 43 16.83 -9.31 9.76
CA ARG A 43 15.90 -9.41 8.63
C ARG A 43 14.47 -9.31 9.16
N PHE A 44 13.81 -8.21 8.89
CA PHE A 44 12.40 -8.04 9.22
C PHE A 44 11.51 -8.57 8.10
N SER A 45 10.60 -9.46 8.46
CA SER A 45 9.57 -9.96 7.56
C SER A 45 8.23 -9.27 7.84
N ALA A 46 7.33 -9.28 6.86
CA ALA A 46 5.95 -8.83 7.03
C ALA A 46 5.23 -9.59 8.16
N SER A 47 5.55 -10.88 8.36
CA SER A 47 5.01 -11.67 9.47
C SER A 47 5.45 -11.15 10.84
N GLN A 48 6.70 -10.73 10.97
CA GLN A 48 7.20 -10.12 12.21
C GLN A 48 6.56 -8.76 12.45
N LEU A 49 6.42 -7.93 11.41
CA LEU A 49 5.71 -6.67 11.49
C LEU A 49 4.29 -6.88 12.03
N ARG A 50 3.54 -7.81 11.43
CA ARG A 50 2.17 -8.12 11.84
C ARG A 50 2.09 -8.52 13.31
N LYS A 51 2.99 -9.39 13.79
CA LYS A 51 3.02 -9.79 15.21
C LYS A 51 3.28 -8.62 16.16
N LEU A 52 4.12 -7.67 15.76
CA LEU A 52 4.41 -6.48 16.56
C LEU A 52 3.24 -5.50 16.59
N VAL A 53 2.52 -5.34 15.48
CA VAL A 53 1.43 -4.38 15.33
C VAL A 53 0.10 -4.92 15.87
N GLN A 54 -0.12 -6.22 15.79
CA GLN A 54 -1.40 -6.84 16.19
C GLN A 54 -1.90 -6.42 17.59
N PRO A 55 -1.07 -6.36 18.66
CA PRO A 55 -1.51 -5.90 19.97
C PRO A 55 -1.89 -4.41 20.02
N LEU A 56 -1.49 -3.63 19.02
CA LEU A 56 -1.75 -2.19 18.93
C LEU A 56 -3.01 -1.88 18.11
N LEU A 57 -3.56 -2.89 17.42
CA LEU A 57 -4.74 -2.70 16.59
C LEU A 57 -5.97 -2.45 17.46
N THR A 58 -6.62 -1.34 17.25
CA THR A 58 -8.00 -1.13 17.66
C THR A 58 -8.89 -1.44 16.47
N ASP A 59 -9.23 -2.71 16.30
CA ASP A 59 -9.97 -3.20 15.15
C ASP A 59 -11.47 -3.23 15.43
N SER A 60 -12.26 -2.87 14.43
CA SER A 60 -13.73 -2.88 14.48
C SER A 60 -14.31 -3.10 13.08
N PRO A 61 -15.61 -3.40 12.96
CA PRO A 61 -16.28 -3.50 11.65
C PRO A 61 -16.24 -2.21 10.83
N GLU A 62 -16.12 -1.06 11.47
CA GLU A 62 -16.04 0.27 10.86
C GLU A 62 -14.60 0.60 10.37
N ALA A 63 -13.61 -0.12 10.88
CA ALA A 63 -12.24 0.02 10.42
C ALA A 63 -12.09 -0.40 8.96
N PHE A 64 -11.03 0.06 8.33
CA PHE A 64 -10.74 -0.25 6.93
C PHE A 64 -9.26 -0.55 6.70
N LEU A 65 -9.00 -1.27 5.65
CA LEU A 65 -7.65 -1.49 5.15
C LEU A 65 -7.38 -0.55 3.98
N LEU A 66 -6.14 -0.10 3.88
CA LEU A 66 -5.64 0.69 2.76
C LEU A 66 -4.51 -0.07 2.08
N VAL A 67 -4.53 -0.06 0.75
CA VAL A 67 -3.38 -0.52 -0.04
C VAL A 67 -2.88 0.62 -0.91
N ASP A 68 -1.61 0.89 -0.76
CA ASP A 68 -0.91 1.88 -1.59
C ASP A 68 0.55 1.47 -1.77
N ASP A 69 1.21 2.07 -2.74
CA ASP A 69 2.62 1.86 -2.95
C ASP A 69 3.45 3.11 -2.67
N SER A 70 4.66 2.89 -2.23
CA SER A 70 5.62 3.93 -1.97
C SER A 70 6.97 3.60 -2.58
N VAL A 71 7.77 4.63 -2.83
CA VAL A 71 9.14 4.47 -3.30
C VAL A 71 10.09 5.09 -2.29
N GLN A 72 10.88 4.23 -1.66
CA GLN A 72 11.94 4.69 -0.80
C GLN A 72 13.12 5.17 -1.67
N ASP A 73 13.35 6.47 -1.70
CA ASP A 73 14.41 7.10 -2.49
C ASP A 73 15.80 6.61 -2.08
N LYS A 74 16.56 6.15 -3.04
CA LYS A 74 17.95 5.65 -2.93
C LYS A 74 18.85 6.24 -4.00
N ARG A 75 18.57 7.48 -4.45
CA ARG A 75 19.28 8.14 -5.56
C ARG A 75 20.79 8.23 -5.38
N TYR A 76 21.27 8.23 -4.15
CA TYR A 76 22.68 8.27 -3.83
C TYR A 76 23.33 6.90 -3.62
N SER A 77 22.55 5.83 -3.74
CA SER A 77 23.01 4.46 -3.47
C SER A 77 23.39 3.76 -4.78
N ARG A 78 24.65 3.39 -4.93
CA ARG A 78 25.17 2.78 -6.17
C ARG A 78 25.14 1.25 -6.16
N PHE A 79 24.97 0.62 -5.00
CA PHE A 79 25.17 -0.82 -4.78
C PHE A 79 24.00 -1.52 -4.08
N ILE A 80 22.76 -1.02 -4.28
CA ILE A 80 21.57 -1.69 -3.76
C ILE A 80 20.87 -2.38 -4.93
N ASP A 81 20.95 -3.72 -4.99
CA ASP A 81 20.35 -4.53 -6.06
C ASP A 81 18.83 -4.34 -6.21
N LEU A 82 18.15 -4.01 -5.12
CA LEU A 82 16.70 -3.75 -5.11
C LEU A 82 16.33 -2.35 -5.62
N ALA A 83 17.29 -1.41 -5.66
CA ALA A 83 17.02 -0.06 -6.12
C ALA A 83 16.97 -0.01 -7.66
N LYS A 84 15.89 0.57 -8.18
CA LYS A 84 15.69 0.74 -9.62
C LYS A 84 15.01 2.07 -9.95
N ARG A 85 15.12 2.50 -11.21
CA ARG A 85 14.37 3.67 -11.67
C ARG A 85 12.88 3.34 -11.71
N GLN A 86 12.10 4.14 -11.02
CA GLN A 86 10.64 4.02 -10.99
C GLN A 86 9.99 5.36 -10.65
N TYR A 87 8.73 5.51 -11.02
CA TYR A 87 7.98 6.71 -10.70
C TYR A 87 7.68 6.78 -9.21
N SER A 88 7.84 7.95 -8.61
CA SER A 88 7.47 8.25 -7.21
C SER A 88 6.35 9.28 -7.21
N GLY A 89 5.23 8.97 -6.53
CA GLY A 89 4.15 9.91 -6.31
C GLY A 89 4.50 10.97 -5.24
N ALA A 90 5.29 10.59 -4.24
CA ALA A 90 5.72 11.50 -3.17
C ALA A 90 6.68 12.60 -3.65
N THR A 91 7.50 12.27 -4.66
CA THR A 91 8.36 13.24 -5.35
C THR A 91 8.09 13.05 -6.83
N PRO A 92 7.08 13.76 -7.41
CA PRO A 92 6.63 13.49 -8.78
C PRO A 92 7.78 13.43 -9.78
N GLY A 93 8.00 12.23 -10.34
CA GLY A 93 9.09 11.99 -11.28
C GLY A 93 9.72 10.61 -11.15
N MET A 94 10.75 10.37 -11.98
CA MET A 94 11.52 9.13 -11.98
C MET A 94 12.65 9.21 -10.96
N VAL A 95 12.61 8.36 -9.95
CA VAL A 95 13.66 8.28 -8.92
C VAL A 95 14.31 6.90 -8.90
N MET A 96 15.56 6.84 -8.48
CA MET A 96 16.22 5.58 -8.12
C MET A 96 15.81 5.20 -6.70
N GLY A 97 15.12 4.10 -6.53
CA GLY A 97 14.60 3.72 -5.21
C GLY A 97 14.07 2.30 -5.13
N ILE A 98 13.68 1.91 -3.93
CA ILE A 98 13.06 0.61 -3.64
C ILE A 98 11.56 0.81 -3.58
N GLY A 99 10.81 0.13 -4.44
CA GLY A 99 9.34 0.14 -4.43
C GLY A 99 8.79 -0.78 -3.34
N LEU A 100 7.80 -0.31 -2.64
CA LEU A 100 7.07 -1.06 -1.62
C LEU A 100 5.58 -1.01 -1.93
N VAL A 101 4.89 -2.13 -1.77
CA VAL A 101 3.42 -2.19 -1.71
C VAL A 101 3.05 -2.41 -0.25
N ASN A 102 2.24 -1.54 0.31
CA ASN A 102 1.92 -1.52 1.72
C ASN A 102 0.44 -1.87 1.95
N LEU A 103 0.17 -2.61 3.00
CA LEU A 103 -1.17 -2.84 3.54
C LEU A 103 -1.24 -2.25 4.94
N VAL A 104 -2.17 -1.35 5.15
CA VAL A 104 -2.29 -0.56 6.38
C VAL A 104 -3.72 -0.69 6.92
N HIS A 105 -3.85 -0.76 8.24
CA HIS A 105 -5.13 -0.68 8.96
C HIS A 105 -5.35 0.72 9.50
N SER A 106 -6.59 1.21 9.47
CA SER A 106 -6.97 2.49 10.05
C SER A 106 -8.45 2.51 10.45
N ARG A 107 -8.78 3.34 11.45
CA ARG A 107 -10.17 3.70 11.80
C ARG A 107 -10.61 5.04 11.20
N GLY A 108 -9.71 5.70 10.47
CA GLY A 108 -9.97 7.01 9.87
C GLY A 108 -9.61 8.20 10.74
N GLU A 109 -9.03 7.99 11.90
CA GLU A 109 -8.54 9.07 12.76
C GLU A 109 -7.17 9.56 12.29
N ALA A 110 -6.86 10.82 12.51
CA ALA A 110 -5.57 11.37 12.16
C ALA A 110 -4.44 10.66 12.93
N GLY A 111 -3.45 10.13 12.19
CA GLY A 111 -2.33 9.40 12.77
C GLY A 111 -2.61 7.92 13.08
N ASP A 112 -3.82 7.43 12.88
CA ASP A 112 -4.19 6.03 13.10
C ASP A 112 -3.95 5.20 11.83
N PHE A 113 -2.67 4.96 11.51
CA PHE A 113 -2.24 4.15 10.38
C PHE A 113 -1.25 3.09 10.84
N LEU A 114 -1.72 1.86 11.00
CA LEU A 114 -0.90 0.75 11.48
C LEU A 114 -0.54 -0.19 10.33
N PRO A 115 0.74 -0.35 9.98
CA PRO A 115 1.16 -1.20 8.87
C PRO A 115 0.98 -2.68 9.23
N LEU A 116 0.19 -3.41 8.44
CA LEU A 116 -0.06 -4.84 8.63
C LEU A 116 0.87 -5.72 7.81
N ASP A 117 1.18 -5.30 6.60
CA ASP A 117 2.01 -6.06 5.66
C ASP A 117 2.73 -5.11 4.71
N PHE A 118 3.84 -5.55 4.18
CA PHE A 118 4.54 -4.86 3.10
C PHE A 118 5.17 -5.87 2.15
N ARG A 119 5.31 -5.49 0.88
CA ARG A 119 6.03 -6.26 -0.14
C ARG A 119 7.03 -5.39 -0.85
N ILE A 120 8.24 -5.92 -1.02
CA ILE A 120 9.25 -5.25 -1.84
C ILE A 120 8.93 -5.55 -3.30
N TYR A 121 8.80 -4.50 -4.11
CA TYR A 121 8.55 -4.65 -5.53
C TYR A 121 9.86 -4.88 -6.29
N ALA A 122 10.16 -6.13 -6.58
CA ALA A 122 11.39 -6.58 -7.24
C ALA A 122 11.13 -7.57 -8.39
N PRO A 123 10.39 -7.17 -9.46
CA PRO A 123 9.92 -8.08 -10.50
C PRO A 123 11.03 -8.80 -11.26
N GLN A 124 12.27 -8.30 -11.22
CA GLN A 124 13.42 -9.00 -11.79
C GLN A 124 13.86 -10.20 -10.96
N GLN A 125 13.48 -10.27 -9.66
CA GLN A 125 13.84 -11.35 -8.76
C GLN A 125 12.72 -12.39 -8.60
N ASP A 126 11.46 -11.93 -8.51
CA ASP A 126 10.31 -12.79 -8.22
C ASP A 126 9.28 -12.87 -9.36
N GLY A 127 9.43 -12.07 -10.41
CA GLY A 127 8.48 -12.01 -11.53
C GLY A 127 7.12 -11.40 -11.17
N LEU A 128 6.94 -10.88 -9.95
CA LEU A 128 5.65 -10.40 -9.47
C LEU A 128 5.44 -8.92 -9.75
N THR A 129 4.21 -8.57 -10.12
CA THR A 129 3.76 -7.19 -10.27
C THR A 129 3.27 -6.64 -8.92
N LYS A 130 3.13 -5.31 -8.79
CA LYS A 130 2.47 -4.69 -7.63
C LYS A 130 1.04 -5.24 -7.43
N ASN A 131 0.33 -5.52 -8.50
CA ASN A 131 -1.01 -6.12 -8.47
C ASN A 131 -1.01 -7.55 -7.90
N ASN A 132 0.02 -8.35 -8.20
CA ASN A 132 0.18 -9.68 -7.59
C ASN A 132 0.42 -9.57 -6.09
N HIS A 133 1.27 -8.63 -5.66
CA HIS A 133 1.52 -8.37 -4.23
C HIS A 133 0.26 -7.91 -3.50
N PHE A 134 -0.50 -6.96 -4.08
CA PHE A 134 -1.81 -6.53 -3.56
C PHE A 134 -2.73 -7.74 -3.32
N GLN A 135 -2.92 -8.56 -4.35
CA GLN A 135 -3.83 -9.70 -4.27
C GLN A 135 -3.37 -10.73 -3.23
N ALA A 136 -2.06 -10.98 -3.14
CA ALA A 136 -1.51 -11.91 -2.16
C ALA A 136 -1.71 -11.42 -0.71
N MET A 137 -1.45 -10.14 -0.43
CA MET A 137 -1.67 -9.54 0.90
C MET A 137 -3.14 -9.58 1.29
N PHE A 138 -4.04 -9.20 0.38
CA PHE A 138 -5.49 -9.25 0.63
C PHE A 138 -5.97 -10.68 0.93
N LYS A 139 -5.60 -11.65 0.10
CA LYS A 139 -5.94 -13.06 0.33
C LYS A 139 -5.42 -13.59 1.66
N GLN A 140 -4.23 -13.18 2.09
CA GLN A 140 -3.69 -13.56 3.40
C GLN A 140 -4.50 -13.00 4.56
N VAL A 141 -4.97 -11.76 4.47
CA VAL A 141 -5.84 -11.17 5.51
C VAL A 141 -7.18 -11.90 5.57
N VAL A 142 -7.80 -12.17 4.42
CA VAL A 142 -9.06 -12.92 4.35
C VAL A 142 -8.89 -14.32 4.94
N ALA A 143 -7.84 -15.03 4.57
CA ALA A 143 -7.57 -16.38 5.07
C ALA A 143 -7.25 -16.42 6.57
N ALA A 144 -6.58 -15.40 7.09
CA ALA A 144 -6.26 -15.29 8.51
C ALA A 144 -7.51 -15.09 9.39
N GLY A 145 -8.52 -14.38 8.88
CA GLY A 145 -9.81 -14.16 9.54
C GLY A 145 -9.75 -13.43 10.89
N ASN A 146 -8.62 -12.80 11.20
CA ASN A 146 -8.33 -12.20 12.51
C ASN A 146 -8.48 -10.68 12.52
N ILE A 147 -9.12 -10.11 11.49
CA ILE A 147 -9.45 -8.68 11.36
C ILE A 147 -10.95 -8.54 11.15
N GLN A 148 -11.57 -7.61 11.89
CA GLN A 148 -13.01 -7.32 11.81
C GLN A 148 -13.35 -6.41 10.64
N ALA A 149 -12.45 -5.52 10.26
CA ALA A 149 -12.59 -4.65 9.10
C ALA A 149 -13.02 -5.44 7.86
N ARG A 150 -13.97 -4.89 7.10
CA ARG A 150 -14.49 -5.47 5.84
C ARG A 150 -14.49 -4.47 4.70
N THR A 151 -13.80 -3.36 4.86
CA THR A 151 -13.68 -2.31 3.85
C THR A 151 -12.23 -2.16 3.41
N LEU A 152 -12.00 -2.08 2.11
CA LEU A 152 -10.69 -1.93 1.50
C LEU A 152 -10.65 -0.66 0.65
N LEU A 153 -9.65 0.19 0.88
CA LEU A 153 -9.40 1.41 0.14
C LEU A 153 -8.12 1.27 -0.70
N PHE A 154 -8.16 1.70 -1.94
CA PHE A 154 -7.01 1.71 -2.85
C PHE A 154 -7.22 2.68 -4.00
N ASP A 155 -6.14 3.06 -4.66
CA ASP A 155 -6.18 3.97 -5.81
C ASP A 155 -6.56 3.26 -7.13
N SER A 156 -6.69 4.05 -8.18
CA SER A 156 -7.06 3.57 -9.52
C SER A 156 -6.06 2.59 -10.14
N TRP A 157 -4.81 2.57 -9.67
CA TRP A 157 -3.79 1.65 -10.14
C TRP A 157 -4.15 0.19 -9.82
N TYR A 158 -4.73 -0.03 -8.63
CA TYR A 158 -5.16 -1.33 -8.16
C TYR A 158 -6.60 -1.69 -8.55
N ALA A 159 -7.37 -0.77 -9.17
CA ALA A 159 -8.78 -0.95 -9.54
C ALA A 159 -8.99 -1.82 -10.79
N SER A 160 -8.26 -2.91 -10.93
CA SER A 160 -8.47 -3.88 -12.01
C SER A 160 -9.79 -4.62 -11.82
N SER A 161 -10.44 -5.01 -12.93
CA SER A 161 -11.69 -5.80 -12.86
C SER A 161 -11.51 -7.10 -12.08
N GLU A 162 -10.33 -7.71 -12.15
CA GLU A 162 -10.03 -8.92 -11.40
C GLU A 162 -9.94 -8.68 -9.89
N HIS A 163 -9.30 -7.59 -9.47
CA HIS A 163 -9.25 -7.24 -8.03
C HIS A 163 -10.63 -6.96 -7.47
N LEU A 164 -11.45 -6.17 -8.19
CA LEU A 164 -12.82 -5.89 -7.74
C LEU A 164 -13.64 -7.17 -7.55
N LYS A 165 -13.49 -8.14 -8.48
CA LYS A 165 -14.14 -9.45 -8.36
C LYS A 165 -13.64 -10.25 -7.15
N VAL A 166 -12.33 -10.26 -6.92
CA VAL A 166 -11.72 -11.00 -5.79
C VAL A 166 -12.20 -10.43 -4.46
N ILE A 167 -12.24 -9.10 -4.33
CA ILE A 167 -12.71 -8.42 -3.12
C ILE A 167 -14.20 -8.69 -2.90
N HIS A 168 -15.02 -8.55 -3.93
CA HIS A 168 -16.45 -8.81 -3.87
C HIS A 168 -16.79 -10.28 -3.50
N ARG A 169 -16.07 -11.26 -4.08
CA ARG A 169 -16.25 -12.68 -3.74
C ARG A 169 -15.86 -13.01 -2.28
N ALA A 170 -15.02 -12.21 -1.68
CA ALA A 170 -14.65 -12.34 -0.26
C ALA A 170 -15.66 -11.64 0.68
N ASP A 171 -16.75 -11.08 0.15
CA ASP A 171 -17.74 -10.29 0.88
C ASP A 171 -17.15 -9.06 1.58
N TRP A 172 -16.24 -8.37 0.86
CA TRP A 172 -15.65 -7.11 1.28
C TRP A 172 -16.19 -5.94 0.48
N THR A 173 -16.43 -4.82 1.14
CA THR A 173 -16.69 -3.53 0.51
C THR A 173 -15.38 -2.91 0.05
N PHE A 174 -15.40 -2.12 -1.01
CA PHE A 174 -14.23 -1.36 -1.43
C PHE A 174 -14.59 0.06 -1.83
N PHE A 175 -13.64 0.97 -1.63
CA PHE A 175 -13.65 2.32 -2.19
C PHE A 175 -12.38 2.51 -3.00
N THR A 176 -12.53 2.98 -4.22
CA THR A 176 -11.41 3.22 -5.13
C THR A 176 -11.75 4.33 -6.10
N THR A 177 -10.75 4.98 -6.62
CA THR A 177 -10.91 5.84 -7.80
C THR A 177 -10.86 4.99 -9.07
N LEU A 178 -11.47 5.48 -10.13
CA LEU A 178 -11.41 4.87 -11.46
C LEU A 178 -10.70 5.81 -12.43
N LYS A 179 -9.94 5.24 -13.36
CA LYS A 179 -9.36 6.01 -14.47
C LYS A 179 -10.49 6.53 -15.37
N SER A 180 -10.33 7.73 -15.91
CA SER A 180 -11.32 8.42 -16.75
C SER A 180 -11.79 7.60 -17.95
N ASN A 181 -10.92 6.81 -18.53
CA ASN A 181 -11.18 5.97 -19.69
C ASN A 181 -11.87 4.62 -19.39
N ARG A 182 -12.21 4.34 -18.12
CA ARG A 182 -12.94 3.10 -17.78
C ARG A 182 -14.35 3.15 -18.37
N LEU A 183 -14.74 2.01 -18.96
CA LEU A 183 -16.04 1.87 -19.59
C LEU A 183 -17.11 1.49 -18.56
N VAL A 184 -18.10 2.34 -18.42
CA VAL A 184 -19.24 2.19 -17.50
C VAL A 184 -20.56 2.35 -18.23
N SER A 185 -21.62 1.73 -17.72
CA SER A 185 -22.97 1.83 -18.24
C SER A 185 -23.94 2.18 -17.11
N LEU A 186 -24.76 3.19 -17.32
CA LEU A 186 -25.84 3.60 -16.41
C LEU A 186 -27.07 2.71 -16.55
N ASN A 187 -27.35 2.27 -17.77
CA ASN A 187 -28.47 1.39 -18.09
C ASN A 187 -28.14 0.53 -19.33
N LYS A 188 -29.04 -0.37 -19.71
CA LYS A 188 -28.85 -1.26 -20.87
C LYS A 188 -28.95 -0.52 -22.20
N GLU A 189 -29.67 0.60 -22.26
CA GLU A 189 -30.00 1.31 -23.51
C GLU A 189 -28.82 2.15 -23.98
N THR A 190 -28.14 2.85 -23.05
CA THR A 190 -26.99 3.73 -23.36
C THR A 190 -25.70 2.97 -23.63
N GLY A 191 -25.65 1.66 -23.26
CA GLY A 191 -24.45 0.85 -23.44
C GLY A 191 -23.27 1.31 -22.54
N TYR A 192 -22.06 0.88 -22.93
CA TYR A 192 -20.83 1.25 -22.23
C TYR A 192 -20.20 2.49 -22.86
N GLN A 193 -19.86 3.47 -22.03
CA GLN A 193 -19.16 4.69 -22.43
C GLN A 193 -18.05 5.03 -21.42
N ALA A 194 -17.10 5.87 -21.84
CA ALA A 194 -16.00 6.24 -20.96
C ALA A 194 -16.49 7.08 -19.78
N LEU A 195 -15.89 6.89 -18.62
CA LEU A 195 -16.31 7.53 -17.37
C LEU A 195 -16.28 9.08 -17.46
N ASP A 196 -15.33 9.64 -18.19
CA ASP A 196 -15.19 11.09 -18.38
C ASP A 196 -16.30 11.69 -19.29
N THR A 197 -16.90 10.88 -20.15
CA THR A 197 -17.97 11.30 -21.05
C THR A 197 -19.37 11.19 -20.44
N LEU A 198 -19.49 10.65 -19.22
CA LEU A 198 -20.77 10.51 -18.55
C LEU A 198 -21.35 11.87 -18.14
N GLU A 199 -22.55 12.15 -18.57
CA GLU A 199 -23.34 13.29 -18.10
C GLU A 199 -23.88 13.04 -16.69
N PRO A 200 -24.02 14.12 -15.87
CA PRO A 200 -24.59 13.97 -14.54
C PRO A 200 -26.08 13.56 -14.63
N PRO A 201 -26.51 12.56 -13.85
CA PRO A 201 -27.92 12.24 -13.74
C PRO A 201 -28.71 13.37 -13.05
N ALA A 202 -30.03 13.41 -13.19
CA ALA A 202 -30.90 14.47 -12.66
C ALA A 202 -30.70 14.73 -11.15
N GLN A 203 -30.39 13.68 -10.35
CA GLN A 203 -30.09 13.79 -8.92
C GLN A 203 -28.64 14.22 -8.62
N GLY A 204 -27.81 14.41 -9.62
CA GLY A 204 -26.37 14.67 -9.47
C GLY A 204 -25.57 13.43 -9.03
N TRP A 205 -24.25 13.61 -8.95
CA TRP A 205 -23.32 12.52 -8.59
C TRP A 205 -23.13 12.34 -7.07
N SER A 206 -23.44 13.34 -6.27
CA SER A 206 -23.14 13.38 -4.83
C SER A 206 -23.84 12.27 -4.02
N ARG A 207 -25.02 11.83 -4.46
CA ARG A 207 -25.75 10.71 -3.83
C ARG A 207 -25.27 9.33 -4.28
N GLY A 208 -24.39 9.30 -5.27
CA GLY A 208 -23.89 8.10 -5.92
C GLY A 208 -24.95 7.45 -6.81
N VAL A 209 -24.53 6.95 -7.94
CA VAL A 209 -25.36 6.36 -9.00
C VAL A 209 -24.93 4.91 -9.21
N ALA A 210 -25.91 4.01 -9.33
CA ALA A 210 -25.63 2.61 -9.66
C ALA A 210 -25.16 2.51 -11.12
N VAL A 211 -24.00 1.93 -11.32
CA VAL A 211 -23.40 1.72 -12.64
C VAL A 211 -22.91 0.29 -12.81
N ARG A 212 -22.80 -0.15 -14.05
CA ARG A 212 -22.10 -1.37 -14.42
C ARG A 212 -20.74 -1.01 -15.00
N LEU A 213 -19.68 -1.52 -14.42
CA LEU A 213 -18.33 -1.40 -14.95
C LEU A 213 -18.08 -2.57 -15.91
N GLN A 214 -17.50 -2.29 -17.07
CA GLN A 214 -17.18 -3.33 -18.05
C GLN A 214 -16.30 -4.42 -17.43
N GLN A 215 -16.60 -5.67 -17.71
CA GLN A 215 -15.94 -6.87 -17.15
C GLN A 215 -16.14 -7.10 -15.63
N VAL A 216 -17.01 -6.35 -14.97
CA VAL A 216 -17.39 -6.55 -13.57
C VAL A 216 -18.84 -7.02 -13.50
N PRO A 217 -19.14 -8.22 -12.93
CA PRO A 217 -20.46 -8.85 -13.03
C PRO A 217 -21.50 -8.31 -12.03
N PHE A 218 -21.13 -7.36 -11.19
CA PHE A 218 -22.01 -6.73 -10.18
C PHE A 218 -22.08 -5.22 -10.37
N ALA A 219 -23.13 -4.60 -9.82
CA ALA A 219 -23.29 -3.16 -9.87
C ALA A 219 -22.37 -2.47 -8.86
N LEU A 220 -21.88 -1.31 -9.22
CA LEU A 220 -21.10 -0.41 -8.38
C LEU A 220 -21.87 0.87 -8.11
N LYS A 221 -21.57 1.54 -7.01
CA LYS A 221 -22.06 2.88 -6.72
C LYS A 221 -20.96 3.88 -7.08
N LEU A 222 -21.20 4.70 -8.08
CA LEU A 222 -20.29 5.72 -8.57
C LEU A 222 -20.64 7.08 -7.98
N PHE A 223 -19.64 7.75 -7.44
CA PHE A 223 -19.67 9.15 -7.00
C PHE A 223 -18.71 9.96 -7.89
N LYS A 224 -19.09 11.19 -8.28
CA LYS A 224 -18.27 12.07 -9.13
C LYS A 224 -18.37 13.51 -8.67
#